data_d582235a4918a06a1cf42c89d1a367d3
#
_entry.id   d582235a4918a06a1cf42c89d1a367d3
#
_cell.length_a   1.000
_cell.length_b   1.000
_cell.length_c   1.000
_cell.angle_alpha   90.00
_cell.angle_beta   90.00
_cell.angle_gamma   90.00
#
_symmetry.space_group_name_H-M   'P 1'
#
loop_
_entity.id
_entity.type
_entity.pdbx_description
1 polymer ?
#
loop_
_entity_poly.entity_id
_entity_poly.type
_entity_poly.pdbx_seq_one_letter_code
_entity_poly.pdbx_strand_id
1 'polypeptide(L)'
;MLAARLGAWLRKAGERLAKAAFSEKLAVALALAAVIYTVVTGAAELRYQARAREALAQVKAARLAAGAVSAQYYATGRPYADQTSPDGFADGVADAIETLGALPGTVTLLQIGGNGYTVEKLLYCESGMYAIYDAAEGYRVFRAEDRLQYSAEVGHAAS
;
A
#
# COMPACT_ATOMS: atom_id res chain seq x y z
N MET A 1 6.12 -27.93 30.47
CA MET A 1 6.44 -27.31 31.75
C MET A 1 6.09 -25.81 31.85
N LEU A 2 6.24 -25.00 30.80
CA LEU A 2 5.93 -23.56 30.79
C LEU A 2 4.43 -23.24 31.02
N ALA A 3 3.52 -23.99 30.40
CA ALA A 3 2.07 -23.77 30.51
C ALA A 3 1.52 -23.96 31.94
N ALA A 4 2.03 -24.93 32.67
CA ALA A 4 1.62 -25.17 34.06
C ALA A 4 2.08 -24.06 35.03
N ARG A 5 3.27 -23.51 34.80
CA ARG A 5 3.79 -22.35 35.56
C ARG A 5 3.00 -21.08 35.27
N LEU A 6 2.61 -20.86 34.01
CA LEU A 6 1.79 -19.72 33.58
C LEU A 6 0.39 -19.78 34.23
N GLY A 7 -0.24 -20.96 34.28
CA GLY A 7 -1.55 -21.16 34.87
C GLY A 7 -1.54 -20.96 36.41
N ALA A 8 -0.49 -21.37 37.09
CA ALA A 8 -0.34 -21.14 38.52
C ALA A 8 -0.11 -19.66 38.85
N TRP A 9 0.67 -18.95 38.02
CA TRP A 9 0.90 -17.52 38.18
C TRP A 9 -0.37 -16.70 37.93
N LEU A 10 -1.15 -17.03 36.88
CA LEU A 10 -2.42 -16.37 36.60
C LEU A 10 -3.46 -16.54 37.71
N ARG A 11 -3.57 -17.74 38.33
CA ARG A 11 -4.44 -17.95 39.50
C ARG A 11 -4.03 -17.07 40.67
N LYS A 12 -2.74 -17.03 41.00
CA LYS A 12 -2.22 -16.24 42.11
C LYS A 12 -2.38 -14.74 41.90
N ALA A 13 -2.27 -14.27 40.63
CA ALA A 13 -2.56 -12.89 40.25
C ALA A 13 -4.06 -12.56 40.38
N GLY A 14 -4.96 -13.48 39.99
CA GLY A 14 -6.41 -13.32 40.11
C GLY A 14 -6.86 -13.24 41.58
N GLU A 15 -6.30 -14.06 42.48
CA GLU A 15 -6.61 -14.02 43.92
C GLU A 15 -6.16 -12.71 44.58
N ARG A 16 -5.01 -12.14 44.17
CA ARG A 16 -4.54 -10.84 44.65
C ARG A 16 -5.44 -9.70 44.13
N LEU A 17 -5.82 -9.73 42.88
CA LEU A 17 -6.75 -8.76 42.27
C LEU A 17 -8.16 -8.80 42.90
N ALA A 18 -8.62 -9.99 43.33
CA ALA A 18 -9.92 -10.12 44.02
C ALA A 18 -9.97 -9.38 45.36
N LYS A 19 -8.83 -9.31 46.07
CA LYS A 19 -8.68 -8.66 47.39
C LYS A 19 -8.20 -7.20 47.31
N ALA A 20 -7.83 -6.73 46.13
CA ALA A 20 -7.31 -5.38 45.90
C ALA A 20 -8.39 -4.31 46.09
N ALA A 21 -8.02 -3.12 46.51
CA ALA A 21 -8.88 -1.94 46.55
C ALA A 21 -9.37 -1.57 45.16
N PHE A 22 -10.49 -0.88 45.02
CA PHE A 22 -11.07 -0.49 43.75
C PHE A 22 -10.08 0.29 42.85
N SER A 23 -9.28 1.19 43.46
CA SER A 23 -8.24 1.97 42.77
C SER A 23 -7.15 1.10 42.15
N GLU A 24 -6.75 0.00 42.81
CA GLU A 24 -5.74 -0.93 42.29
C GLU A 24 -6.30 -1.74 41.10
N LYS A 25 -7.57 -2.14 41.17
CA LYS A 25 -8.25 -2.83 40.04
C LYS A 25 -8.36 -1.93 38.83
N LEU A 26 -8.69 -0.64 39.04
CA LEU A 26 -8.76 0.35 37.96
C LEU A 26 -7.38 0.57 37.35
N ALA A 27 -6.33 0.70 38.13
CA ALA A 27 -4.96 0.88 37.64
C ALA A 27 -4.50 -0.31 36.78
N VAL A 28 -4.79 -1.55 37.24
CA VAL A 28 -4.47 -2.76 36.47
C VAL A 28 -5.26 -2.82 35.16
N ALA A 29 -6.55 -2.46 35.16
CA ALA A 29 -7.38 -2.42 33.96
C ALA A 29 -6.86 -1.40 32.94
N LEU A 30 -6.47 -0.20 33.38
CA LEU A 30 -5.89 0.83 32.53
C LEU A 30 -4.54 0.39 31.95
N ALA A 31 -3.68 -0.25 32.76
CA ALA A 31 -2.40 -0.77 32.29
C ALA A 31 -2.59 -1.86 31.21
N LEU A 32 -3.53 -2.78 31.42
CA LEU A 32 -3.87 -3.81 30.42
C LEU A 32 -4.44 -3.19 29.15
N ALA A 33 -5.33 -2.21 29.25
CA ALA A 33 -5.87 -1.50 28.09
C ALA A 33 -4.78 -0.78 27.30
N ALA A 34 -3.82 -0.14 27.98
CA ALA A 34 -2.69 0.51 27.34
C ALA A 34 -1.77 -0.51 26.60
N VAL A 35 -1.50 -1.66 27.21
CA VAL A 35 -0.72 -2.74 26.56
C VAL A 35 -1.45 -3.28 25.33
N ILE A 36 -2.75 -3.55 25.43
CA ILE A 36 -3.54 -4.03 24.30
C ILE A 36 -3.54 -2.98 23.18
N TYR A 37 -3.74 -1.71 23.50
CA TYR A 37 -3.72 -0.62 22.53
C TYR A 37 -2.37 -0.54 21.80
N THR A 38 -1.25 -0.59 22.52
CA THR A 38 0.10 -0.53 21.90
C THR A 38 0.39 -1.76 21.04
N VAL A 39 -0.04 -2.95 21.43
CA VAL A 39 0.13 -4.17 20.63
C VAL A 39 -0.71 -4.11 19.35
N VAL A 40 -1.96 -3.67 19.43
CA VAL A 40 -2.86 -3.58 18.28
C VAL A 40 -2.36 -2.53 17.29
N THR A 41 -1.98 -1.34 17.76
CA THR A 41 -1.45 -0.27 16.90
C THR A 41 -0.11 -0.66 16.27
N GLY A 42 0.80 -1.28 17.04
CA GLY A 42 2.07 -1.77 16.53
C GLY A 42 1.91 -2.87 15.48
N ALA A 43 0.98 -3.82 15.68
CA ALA A 43 0.71 -4.86 14.70
C ALA A 43 0.08 -4.31 13.41
N ALA A 44 -0.78 -3.28 13.51
CA ALA A 44 -1.35 -2.61 12.34
C ALA A 44 -0.27 -1.90 11.52
N GLU A 45 0.65 -1.22 12.17
CA GLU A 45 1.77 -0.54 11.52
C GLU A 45 2.72 -1.51 10.81
N LEU A 46 3.07 -2.62 11.45
CA LEU A 46 3.92 -3.66 10.83
C LEU A 46 3.27 -4.26 9.58
N ARG A 47 1.96 -4.50 9.62
CA ARG A 47 1.20 -4.98 8.45
C ARG A 47 1.19 -3.94 7.33
N TYR A 48 1.03 -2.67 7.67
CA TYR A 48 1.10 -1.59 6.69
C TYR A 48 2.48 -1.51 6.02
N GLN A 49 3.56 -1.53 6.81
CA GLN A 49 4.92 -1.51 6.28
C GLN A 49 5.24 -2.71 5.37
N ALA A 50 4.74 -3.91 5.72
CA ALA A 50 4.89 -5.08 4.88
C ALA A 50 4.19 -4.90 3.53
N ARG A 51 2.92 -4.47 3.53
CA ARG A 51 2.15 -4.19 2.31
C ARG A 51 2.74 -3.04 1.47
N ALA A 52 3.25 -1.99 2.13
CA ALA A 52 3.88 -0.87 1.44
C ALA A 52 5.15 -1.29 0.70
N ARG A 53 5.96 -2.18 1.30
CA ARG A 53 7.14 -2.76 0.63
C ARG A 53 6.76 -3.63 -0.56
N GLU A 54 5.71 -4.42 -0.43
CA GLU A 54 5.17 -5.23 -1.51
C GLU A 54 4.65 -4.36 -2.66
N ALA A 55 3.81 -3.36 -2.38
CA ALA A 55 3.32 -2.41 -3.38
C ALA A 55 4.46 -1.64 -4.07
N LEU A 56 5.53 -1.30 -3.32
CA LEU A 56 6.74 -0.70 -3.89
C LEU A 56 7.47 -1.66 -4.85
N ALA A 57 7.55 -2.94 -4.53
CA ALA A 57 8.14 -3.95 -5.42
C ALA A 57 7.30 -4.11 -6.68
N GLN A 58 5.97 -4.16 -6.54
CA GLN A 58 5.03 -4.31 -7.65
C GLN A 58 5.05 -3.10 -8.60
N VAL A 59 5.08 -1.86 -8.09
CA VAL A 59 5.16 -0.68 -8.99
C VAL A 59 6.49 -0.60 -9.74
N LYS A 60 7.59 -1.11 -9.16
CA LYS A 60 8.87 -1.24 -9.87
C LYS A 60 8.77 -2.27 -11.00
N ALA A 61 8.13 -3.41 -10.75
CA ALA A 61 7.85 -4.42 -11.78
C ALA A 61 6.93 -3.86 -12.86
N ALA A 62 5.87 -3.14 -12.47
CA ALA A 62 4.95 -2.47 -13.39
C ALA A 62 5.68 -1.48 -14.31
N ARG A 63 6.57 -0.66 -13.77
CA ARG A 63 7.38 0.27 -14.58
C ARG A 63 8.26 -0.46 -15.59
N LEU A 64 8.93 -1.54 -15.18
CA LEU A 64 9.78 -2.33 -16.09
C LEU A 64 8.95 -3.00 -17.19
N ALA A 65 7.83 -3.61 -16.83
CA ALA A 65 6.90 -4.20 -17.78
C ALA A 65 6.33 -3.14 -18.74
N ALA A 66 5.92 -1.97 -18.22
CA ALA A 66 5.43 -0.86 -19.01
C ALA A 66 6.47 -0.37 -20.04
N GLY A 67 7.75 -0.29 -19.65
CA GLY A 67 8.84 0.04 -20.55
C GLY A 67 9.05 -1.00 -21.65
N ALA A 68 8.97 -2.28 -21.32
CA ALA A 68 9.11 -3.37 -22.30
C ALA A 68 7.93 -3.40 -23.29
N VAL A 69 6.69 -3.29 -22.80
CA VAL A 69 5.49 -3.21 -23.65
C VAL A 69 5.51 -1.97 -24.51
N SER A 70 5.90 -0.82 -23.96
CA SER A 70 6.06 0.43 -24.73
C SER A 70 7.04 0.28 -25.90
N ALA A 71 8.20 -0.34 -25.68
CA ALA A 71 9.17 -0.61 -26.73
C ALA A 71 8.61 -1.50 -27.83
N GLN A 72 7.80 -2.50 -27.48
CA GLN A 72 7.14 -3.39 -28.43
C GLN A 72 6.10 -2.62 -29.29
N TYR A 73 5.29 -1.77 -28.67
CA TYR A 73 4.29 -0.96 -29.36
C TYR A 73 4.94 0.08 -30.25
N TYR A 74 6.02 0.72 -29.79
CA TYR A 74 6.83 1.60 -30.61
C TYR A 74 7.39 0.90 -31.86
N ALA A 75 7.97 -0.29 -31.69
CA ALA A 75 8.54 -1.05 -32.81
C ALA A 75 7.49 -1.47 -33.87
N THR A 76 6.23 -1.62 -33.45
CA THR A 76 5.13 -2.00 -34.34
C THR A 76 4.31 -0.79 -34.84
N GLY A 77 4.66 0.43 -34.44
CA GLY A 77 3.92 1.67 -34.77
C GLY A 77 2.50 1.74 -34.21
N ARG A 78 2.21 0.94 -33.14
CA ARG A 78 0.88 0.91 -32.50
C ARG A 78 0.80 1.98 -31.43
N PRO A 79 -0.37 2.59 -31.20
CA PRO A 79 -0.56 3.53 -30.11
C PRO A 79 -0.37 2.81 -28.75
N TYR A 80 0.36 3.45 -27.84
CA TYR A 80 0.60 2.93 -26.49
C TYR A 80 -0.31 3.59 -25.45
N ALA A 81 -0.63 4.87 -25.62
CA ALA A 81 -1.48 5.64 -24.73
C ALA A 81 -2.76 6.08 -25.44
N ASP A 82 -3.85 6.14 -24.67
CA ASP A 82 -5.12 6.70 -25.08
C ASP A 82 -5.71 7.49 -23.91
N GLN A 83 -5.75 8.82 -24.02
CA GLN A 83 -6.27 9.72 -22.99
C GLN A 83 -7.79 9.60 -22.79
N THR A 84 -8.50 8.94 -23.70
CA THR A 84 -9.94 8.68 -23.56
C THR A 84 -10.21 7.40 -22.76
N SER A 85 -9.22 6.53 -22.60
CA SER A 85 -9.32 5.31 -21.79
C SER A 85 -9.24 5.65 -20.31
N PRO A 86 -10.04 4.97 -19.43
CA PRO A 86 -10.03 5.21 -17.99
C PRO A 86 -8.70 4.87 -17.31
N ASP A 87 -7.89 4.01 -17.90
CA ASP A 87 -6.55 3.64 -17.44
C ASP A 87 -5.42 4.41 -18.13
N GLY A 88 -5.75 5.27 -19.12
CA GLY A 88 -4.81 6.09 -19.89
C GLY A 88 -4.01 5.32 -20.95
N PHE A 89 -4.21 4.01 -21.09
CA PHE A 89 -3.55 3.15 -22.04
C PHE A 89 -4.42 2.90 -23.29
N ALA A 90 -3.79 2.62 -24.41
CA ALA A 90 -4.48 2.06 -25.55
C ALA A 90 -4.93 0.62 -25.28
N ASP A 91 -5.91 0.15 -26.05
CA ASP A 91 -6.56 -1.16 -25.85
C ASP A 91 -5.53 -2.31 -25.76
N GLY A 92 -5.67 -3.13 -24.71
CA GLY A 92 -4.83 -4.28 -24.41
C GLY A 92 -3.43 -3.97 -23.86
N VAL A 93 -3.04 -2.70 -23.71
CA VAL A 93 -1.72 -2.34 -23.17
C VAL A 93 -1.65 -2.62 -21.66
N ALA A 94 -2.66 -2.23 -20.89
CA ALA A 94 -2.72 -2.47 -19.46
C ALA A 94 -2.61 -3.97 -19.15
N ASP A 95 -3.41 -4.81 -19.82
CA ASP A 95 -3.38 -6.27 -19.68
C ASP A 95 -2.02 -6.87 -20.02
N ALA A 96 -1.36 -6.34 -21.06
CA ALA A 96 -0.02 -6.80 -21.45
C ALA A 96 1.02 -6.45 -20.36
N ILE A 97 0.93 -5.28 -19.75
CA ILE A 97 1.80 -4.84 -18.63
C ILE A 97 1.56 -5.72 -17.40
N GLU A 98 0.30 -5.94 -17.03
CA GLU A 98 -0.08 -6.74 -15.85
C GLU A 98 0.37 -8.19 -16.02
N THR A 99 0.18 -8.77 -17.21
CA THR A 99 0.64 -10.12 -17.54
C THR A 99 2.15 -10.24 -17.52
N LEU A 100 2.87 -9.33 -18.17
CA LEU A 100 4.33 -9.34 -18.26
C LEU A 100 4.98 -9.11 -16.89
N GLY A 101 4.41 -8.22 -16.08
CA GLY A 101 4.87 -7.92 -14.73
C GLY A 101 4.42 -8.93 -13.68
N ALA A 102 3.57 -9.90 -14.03
CA ALA A 102 2.88 -10.81 -13.10
C ALA A 102 2.25 -10.03 -11.93
N LEU A 103 1.54 -8.95 -12.25
CA LEU A 103 0.99 -8.01 -11.28
C LEU A 103 -0.39 -8.48 -10.81
N PRO A 104 -0.63 -8.62 -9.50
CA PRO A 104 -1.94 -8.98 -8.96
C PRO A 104 -2.94 -7.82 -8.92
N GLY A 105 -2.45 -6.58 -9.06
CA GLY A 105 -3.24 -5.36 -9.08
C GLY A 105 -3.34 -4.74 -10.46
N THR A 106 -3.88 -3.53 -10.53
CA THR A 106 -4.13 -2.79 -11.77
C THR A 106 -3.13 -1.66 -11.97
N VAL A 107 -2.82 -1.37 -13.23
CA VAL A 107 -1.97 -0.25 -13.63
C VAL A 107 -2.78 0.84 -14.32
N THR A 108 -2.42 2.10 -14.08
CA THR A 108 -3.01 3.27 -14.73
C THR A 108 -1.89 4.20 -15.15
N LEU A 109 -1.93 4.65 -16.40
CA LEU A 109 -1.01 5.64 -16.94
C LEU A 109 -1.49 7.05 -16.55
N LEU A 110 -0.71 7.77 -15.77
CA LEU A 110 -1.04 9.13 -15.34
C LEU A 110 -0.39 10.19 -16.26
N GLN A 111 0.81 9.89 -16.75
CA GLN A 111 1.53 10.82 -17.61
C GLN A 111 2.45 10.06 -18.57
N ILE A 112 2.45 10.51 -19.83
CA ILE A 112 3.32 10.01 -20.88
C ILE A 112 4.14 11.15 -21.45
N GLY A 113 5.39 10.87 -21.84
CA GLY A 113 6.28 11.84 -22.48
C GLY A 113 5.83 12.22 -23.88
N GLY A 114 6.36 13.33 -24.37
CA GLY A 114 5.98 13.92 -25.66
C GLY A 114 6.18 13.02 -26.88
N ASN A 115 6.93 11.91 -26.75
CA ASN A 115 7.07 10.90 -27.81
C ASN A 115 5.91 9.89 -27.84
N GLY A 116 4.98 9.94 -26.89
CA GLY A 116 3.83 9.04 -26.78
C GLY A 116 4.14 7.62 -26.28
N TYR A 117 5.39 7.34 -25.88
CA TYR A 117 5.85 6.01 -25.48
C TYR A 117 6.65 5.99 -24.16
N THR A 118 7.19 7.10 -23.72
CA THR A 118 7.93 7.16 -22.45
C THR A 118 6.98 7.35 -21.28
N VAL A 119 6.92 6.37 -20.38
CA VAL A 119 6.11 6.47 -19.17
C VAL A 119 6.79 7.43 -18.19
N GLU A 120 6.17 8.56 -17.92
CA GLU A 120 6.63 9.55 -16.95
C GLU A 120 5.99 9.35 -15.58
N LYS A 121 4.69 8.97 -15.55
CA LYS A 121 3.99 8.72 -14.29
C LYS A 121 3.03 7.55 -14.44
N LEU A 122 3.13 6.60 -13.50
CA LEU A 122 2.34 5.36 -13.45
C LEU A 122 1.77 5.16 -12.06
N LEU A 123 0.51 4.80 -11.98
CA LEU A 123 -0.15 4.38 -10.75
C LEU A 123 -0.34 2.86 -10.77
N TYR A 124 0.01 2.22 -9.69
CA TYR A 124 -0.33 0.83 -9.39
C TYR A 124 -1.27 0.77 -8.20
N CYS A 125 -2.31 -0.05 -8.29
CA CYS A 125 -3.32 -0.21 -7.24
C CYS A 125 -3.55 -1.68 -6.92
N GLU A 126 -3.42 -2.04 -5.64
CA GLU A 126 -3.70 -3.39 -5.13
C GLU A 126 -4.16 -3.34 -3.68
N SER A 127 -5.26 -4.06 -3.35
CA SER A 127 -5.74 -4.28 -1.97
C SER A 127 -5.79 -3.01 -1.11
N GLY A 128 -6.19 -1.86 -1.70
CA GLY A 128 -6.28 -0.57 -1.01
C GLY A 128 -4.94 0.14 -0.79
N MET A 129 -3.84 -0.39 -1.35
CA MET A 129 -2.56 0.28 -1.46
C MET A 129 -2.41 0.89 -2.84
N TYR A 130 -1.84 2.08 -2.89
CA TYR A 130 -1.54 2.82 -4.11
C TYR A 130 -0.05 3.11 -4.15
N ALA A 131 0.59 2.77 -5.25
CA ALA A 131 2.00 3.06 -5.47
C ALA A 131 2.16 3.86 -6.76
N ILE A 132 2.81 5.01 -6.70
CA ILE A 132 3.05 5.88 -7.85
C ILE A 132 4.54 5.80 -8.19
N TYR A 133 4.81 5.61 -9.46
CA TYR A 133 6.08 5.93 -10.08
C TYR A 133 5.97 7.30 -10.73
N ASP A 134 6.92 8.17 -10.47
CA ASP A 134 7.10 9.47 -11.10
C ASP A 134 8.56 9.58 -11.56
N ALA A 135 8.80 9.87 -12.83
CA ALA A 135 10.15 9.96 -13.38
C ALA A 135 11.01 11.04 -12.73
N ALA A 136 10.38 12.12 -12.21
CA ALA A 136 11.06 13.22 -11.54
C ALA A 136 11.27 12.98 -10.03
N GLU A 137 10.30 12.33 -9.35
CA GLU A 137 10.26 12.25 -7.89
C GLU A 137 10.53 10.82 -7.37
N GLY A 138 10.55 9.82 -8.24
CA GLY A 138 10.77 8.42 -7.89
C GLY A 138 9.49 7.69 -7.52
N TYR A 139 9.51 6.91 -6.45
CA TYR A 139 8.41 6.04 -6.05
C TYR A 139 7.78 6.51 -4.74
N ARG A 140 6.44 6.49 -4.68
CA ARG A 140 5.66 6.79 -3.48
C ARG A 140 4.59 5.74 -3.27
N VAL A 141 4.30 5.41 -2.01
CA VAL A 141 3.27 4.45 -1.64
C VAL A 141 2.31 5.11 -0.65
N PHE A 142 1.00 4.94 -0.88
CA PHE A 142 -0.07 5.54 -0.08
C PHE A 142 -1.12 4.50 0.29
N ARG A 143 -1.88 4.78 1.36
CA ARG A 143 -3.16 4.11 1.63
C ARG A 143 -4.28 4.74 0.80
N ALA A 144 -5.41 4.02 0.67
CA ALA A 144 -6.60 4.55 0.00
C ALA A 144 -7.09 5.87 0.62
N GLU A 145 -6.98 6.01 1.92
CA GLU A 145 -7.39 7.21 2.68
C GLU A 145 -6.53 8.42 2.33
N ASP A 146 -5.23 8.23 2.14
CA ASP A 146 -4.28 9.31 1.84
C ASP A 146 -4.41 9.81 0.38
N ARG A 147 -4.95 8.98 -0.51
CA ARG A 147 -5.14 9.31 -1.93
C ARG A 147 -6.07 10.52 -2.14
N LEU A 148 -7.11 10.67 -1.31
CA LEU A 148 -8.06 11.78 -1.42
C LEU A 148 -7.38 13.13 -1.13
N GLN A 149 -6.46 13.16 -0.18
CA GLN A 149 -5.69 14.37 0.14
C GLN A 149 -4.72 14.72 -0.99
N TYR A 150 -4.02 13.73 -1.53
CA TYR A 150 -3.05 13.93 -2.61
C TYR A 150 -3.71 14.42 -3.90
N SER A 151 -4.86 13.84 -4.29
CA SER A 151 -5.57 14.28 -5.51
C SER A 151 -6.18 15.68 -5.36
N ALA A 152 -6.53 16.12 -4.15
CA ALA A 152 -7.00 17.48 -3.89
C ALA A 152 -5.87 18.52 -4.03
N GLU A 153 -4.66 18.22 -3.59
CA GLU A 153 -3.50 19.10 -3.71
C GLU A 153 -3.04 19.25 -5.17
N VAL A 154 -3.03 18.18 -5.94
CA VAL A 154 -2.67 18.23 -7.38
C VAL A 154 -3.71 19.01 -8.20
N GLY A 155 -4.99 18.90 -7.85
CA GLY A 155 -6.06 19.67 -8.50
C GLY A 155 -5.98 21.18 -8.27
N HIS A 156 -5.34 21.64 -7.21
CA HIS A 156 -5.15 23.06 -6.91
C HIS A 156 -3.89 23.66 -7.57
N ALA A 157 -2.95 22.84 -7.96
CA ALA A 157 -1.73 23.30 -8.64
C ALA A 157 -1.93 23.50 -10.18
N ALA A 158 -3.07 23.07 -10.70
CA ALA A 158 -3.40 23.14 -12.16
C ALA A 158 -4.43 24.23 -12.51
N SER A 159 -4.73 25.16 -11.59
CA SER A 159 -5.65 26.30 -11.82
C SER A 159 -4.94 27.65 -11.81
#